data_9feacb756964711ddd491a69a8d860db
#
_entry.id   9feacb756964711ddd491a69a8d860db
#
_cell.length_a   1.000
_cell.length_b   1.000
_cell.length_c   1.000
_cell.angle_alpha   90.00
_cell.angle_beta   90.00
_cell.angle_gamma   90.00
#
_symmetry.space_group_name_H-M   'P 1'
#
loop_
_entity.id
_entity.type
_entity.pdbx_description
1 polymer ?
#
loop_
_entity_poly.entity_id
_entity_poly.type
_entity_poly.pdbx_seq_one_letter_code
_entity_poly.pdbx_strand_id
1 'polypeptide(L)'
;MQIQDLPYSDPGAPDARSGPRFLWWLGRNQLGGQLKALAWGLLHFVAVSALPFCVGFAVQAVVDRSGTRLALTGGLLLLCGAAISLGDTFLHRAAVTNWITAAARVQQLLARRATRLGSALTRRVAAGEVVAVSTGDVEKIGWFVEAVSRFTAAALTVVVVGVGLVLYQPALGWVVAAGLPLVALAVLPLLPRATRRADHQRARAGRATELATDTVAGLRVLRGIGGEDLFLDRYRRASQEVRRAAVRSARMWSLIAAIQVLTPGLLLIAVVWHGVHLARQGRVTVGELVTVYSSVMILNYPLQHFTEIAMAYSFSRPSAARAARVLSLERATDTGGSRAGAVPGGDLYDPDTGLLAPAGRLTAVVCGDPDAAGRLAERLGGHPAEAAPSVLLGGVPLDELPLETARTAVLVQDKDPVLLSGSLRELLDVPASGAVRTEDALAAAQCEDVLEALVQGSLDVTDPLDARITERGRSLSGGQRQRLALARSLITDPEVLVLDEPTSAVDSHTEARIAEGVREVRSGRTTVVFTSSPLLLDRADRVVLVHEGEVEAVGVHRDLVRTEPRYRAVVTRETAEHLAERDGALAEREAASRDGALAEREAASRGGGFKEKEAALRSGALEEIEESA
;
A
#
# COMPACT_ATOMS: atom_id res chain seq x y z
N MET A 1 -29.90 4.83 14.96
CA MET A 1 -29.69 5.67 13.78
C MET A 1 -29.04 4.78 12.74
N GLN A 2 -29.75 4.50 11.68
CA GLN A 2 -29.15 3.81 10.56
C GLN A 2 -28.38 4.88 9.77
N ILE A 3 -27.08 4.64 9.53
CA ILE A 3 -26.28 5.46 8.61
C ILE A 3 -26.63 4.93 7.22
N GLN A 4 -27.71 5.45 6.65
CA GLN A 4 -28.31 4.92 5.40
C GLN A 4 -27.50 5.29 4.15
N ASP A 5 -26.61 6.27 4.25
CA ASP A 5 -25.89 6.84 3.10
C ASP A 5 -24.49 6.25 2.90
N LEU A 6 -24.16 5.15 3.57
CA LEU A 6 -22.88 4.47 3.40
C LEU A 6 -23.07 3.10 2.71
N PRO A 7 -22.22 2.76 1.76
CA PRO A 7 -21.14 3.56 1.16
C PRO A 7 -21.66 4.74 0.33
N TYR A 8 -20.92 5.85 0.27
CA TYR A 8 -21.30 6.98 -0.58
C TYR A 8 -21.35 6.56 -2.06
N SER A 9 -22.38 6.97 -2.79
CA SER A 9 -22.47 6.78 -4.25
C SER A 9 -21.29 7.46 -4.97
N ASP A 10 -20.94 8.67 -4.53
CA ASP A 10 -19.71 9.37 -4.92
C ASP A 10 -19.01 9.94 -3.67
N PRO A 11 -17.83 9.42 -3.29
CA PRO A 11 -17.06 9.96 -2.18
C PRO A 11 -16.43 11.33 -2.49
N GLY A 12 -16.47 11.80 -3.74
CA GLY A 12 -15.94 13.10 -4.20
C GLY A 12 -14.48 13.06 -4.63
N ALA A 13 -13.98 14.23 -5.10
CA ALA A 13 -12.59 14.44 -5.49
C ALA A 13 -11.83 15.18 -4.37
N PRO A 14 -10.90 14.53 -3.65
CA PRO A 14 -10.19 15.13 -2.54
C PRO A 14 -9.08 16.08 -3.00
N ASP A 15 -8.85 17.17 -2.23
CA ASP A 15 -7.62 17.95 -2.38
C ASP A 15 -6.45 17.23 -1.69
N ALA A 16 -5.76 16.39 -2.45
CA ALA A 16 -4.66 15.54 -1.97
C ALA A 16 -3.27 16.22 -2.01
N ARG A 17 -3.19 17.53 -2.30
CA ARG A 17 -1.91 18.26 -2.39
C ARG A 17 -1.17 18.35 -1.06
N SER A 18 -1.86 18.30 0.06
CA SER A 18 -1.26 18.24 1.39
C SER A 18 -2.25 17.71 2.44
N GLY A 19 -1.72 17.14 3.54
CA GLY A 19 -2.56 16.66 4.65
C GLY A 19 -3.53 17.72 5.22
N PRO A 20 -3.10 18.96 5.54
CA PRO A 20 -4.01 20.01 6.00
C PRO A 20 -5.10 20.39 5.00
N ARG A 21 -4.80 20.45 3.71
CA ARG A 21 -5.80 20.72 2.66
C ARG A 21 -6.80 19.56 2.54
N PHE A 22 -6.32 18.35 2.66
CA PHE A 22 -7.19 17.17 2.69
C PHE A 22 -8.16 17.19 3.90
N LEU A 23 -7.67 17.50 5.09
CA LEU A 23 -8.52 17.68 6.29
C LEU A 23 -9.55 18.80 6.12
N TRP A 24 -9.16 19.92 5.53
CA TRP A 24 -10.06 21.03 5.23
C TRP A 24 -11.14 20.63 4.22
N TRP A 25 -10.75 19.97 3.13
CA TRP A 25 -11.69 19.44 2.14
C TRP A 25 -12.70 18.47 2.79
N LEU A 26 -12.21 17.57 3.63
CA LEU A 26 -13.05 16.59 4.34
C LEU A 26 -14.06 17.30 5.26
N GLY A 27 -13.63 18.25 6.06
CA GLY A 27 -14.49 19.05 6.95
C GLY A 27 -15.56 19.83 6.17
N ARG A 28 -15.18 20.44 5.04
CA ARG A 28 -16.12 21.16 4.16
C ARG A 28 -17.22 20.26 3.58
N ASN A 29 -16.87 19.04 3.22
CA ASN A 29 -17.84 18.06 2.69
C ASN A 29 -18.77 17.48 3.77
N GLN A 30 -18.57 17.84 5.04
CA GLN A 30 -19.40 17.40 6.17
C GLN A 30 -20.04 18.59 6.91
N LEU A 31 -20.13 19.75 6.31
CA LEU A 31 -20.67 20.97 6.95
C LEU A 31 -22.07 20.76 7.55
N GLY A 32 -22.95 20.01 6.89
CA GLY A 32 -24.29 19.71 7.41
C GLY A 32 -24.25 18.95 8.74
N GLY A 33 -23.38 17.95 8.86
CA GLY A 33 -23.14 17.22 10.10
C GLY A 33 -22.47 18.08 11.17
N GLN A 34 -21.49 18.89 10.78
CA GLN A 34 -20.80 19.83 11.68
C GLN A 34 -21.77 20.87 12.25
N LEU A 35 -22.65 21.44 11.43
CA LEU A 35 -23.65 22.41 11.88
C LEU A 35 -24.68 21.78 12.84
N LYS A 36 -25.11 20.53 12.60
CA LYS A 36 -25.98 19.79 13.53
C LYS A 36 -25.28 19.58 14.88
N ALA A 37 -24.02 19.15 14.86
CA ALA A 37 -23.24 18.96 16.07
C ALA A 37 -22.98 20.29 16.80
N LEU A 38 -22.73 21.39 16.07
CA LEU A 38 -22.59 22.70 16.63
C LEU A 38 -23.88 23.17 17.34
N ALA A 39 -25.05 23.00 16.71
CA ALA A 39 -26.33 23.41 17.31
C ALA A 39 -26.63 22.66 18.62
N TRP A 40 -26.46 21.36 18.65
CA TRP A 40 -26.63 20.55 19.86
C TRP A 40 -25.55 20.83 20.90
N GLY A 41 -24.31 21.08 20.45
CA GLY A 41 -23.20 21.50 21.31
C GLY A 41 -23.44 22.83 21.97
N LEU A 42 -23.98 23.81 21.25
CA LEU A 42 -24.37 25.11 21.82
C LEU A 42 -25.49 24.95 22.85
N LEU A 43 -26.52 24.13 22.56
CA LEU A 43 -27.56 23.84 23.54
C LEU A 43 -26.96 23.23 24.82
N HIS A 44 -26.07 22.25 24.68
CA HIS A 44 -25.41 21.61 25.84
C HIS A 44 -24.54 22.58 26.61
N PHE A 45 -23.57 23.27 25.98
CA PHE A 45 -22.60 24.10 26.67
C PHE A 45 -23.23 25.40 27.23
N VAL A 46 -24.20 25.99 26.53
CA VAL A 46 -24.93 27.15 27.04
C VAL A 46 -25.77 26.77 28.25
N ALA A 47 -26.48 25.62 28.21
CA ALA A 47 -27.25 25.13 29.35
C ALA A 47 -26.34 24.79 30.55
N VAL A 48 -25.20 24.16 30.35
CA VAL A 48 -24.17 23.93 31.39
C VAL A 48 -23.71 25.27 31.98
N SER A 49 -23.48 26.28 31.14
CA SER A 49 -23.01 27.61 31.56
C SER A 49 -24.12 28.46 32.20
N ALA A 50 -25.37 28.13 32.00
CA ALA A 50 -26.51 28.76 32.67
C ALA A 50 -26.72 28.24 34.10
N LEU A 51 -26.24 27.05 34.45
CA LEU A 51 -26.37 26.49 35.80
C LEU A 51 -25.84 27.43 36.90
N PRO A 52 -24.66 28.07 36.81
CA PRO A 52 -24.17 29.03 37.76
C PRO A 52 -25.14 30.19 38.02
N PHE A 53 -25.79 30.71 36.99
CA PHE A 53 -26.77 31.77 37.12
C PHE A 53 -28.02 31.31 37.88
N CYS A 54 -28.51 30.10 37.54
CA CYS A 54 -29.65 29.51 38.28
C CYS A 54 -29.31 29.27 39.75
N VAL A 55 -28.09 28.76 40.03
CA VAL A 55 -27.63 28.56 41.43
C VAL A 55 -27.52 29.89 42.17
N GLY A 56 -26.93 30.92 41.55
CA GLY A 56 -26.82 32.24 42.14
C GLY A 56 -28.18 32.89 42.43
N PHE A 57 -29.13 32.76 41.51
CA PHE A 57 -30.51 33.21 41.71
C PHE A 57 -31.22 32.43 42.84
N ALA A 58 -30.99 31.11 42.93
CA ALA A 58 -31.53 30.31 44.02
C ALA A 58 -30.97 30.73 45.38
N VAL A 59 -29.65 30.94 45.46
CA VAL A 59 -29.00 31.44 46.69
C VAL A 59 -29.55 32.80 47.08
N GLN A 60 -29.69 33.72 46.14
CA GLN A 60 -30.27 35.05 46.42
C GLN A 60 -31.74 34.95 46.86
N ALA A 61 -32.53 34.06 46.25
CA ALA A 61 -33.92 33.82 46.66
C ALA A 61 -34.03 33.31 48.10
N VAL A 62 -33.08 32.51 48.56
CA VAL A 62 -32.98 32.08 49.98
C VAL A 62 -32.61 33.24 50.89
N VAL A 63 -31.64 34.08 50.52
CA VAL A 63 -31.26 35.28 51.27
C VAL A 63 -32.43 36.23 51.39
N ASP A 64 -33.19 36.45 50.31
CA ASP A 64 -34.38 37.30 50.23
C ASP A 64 -35.62 36.67 50.88
N ARG A 65 -35.55 35.41 51.37
CA ARG A 65 -36.62 34.59 51.92
C ARG A 65 -37.85 34.49 51.01
N SER A 66 -37.63 34.43 49.68
CA SER A 66 -38.70 34.40 48.67
C SER A 66 -38.93 32.99 48.16
N GLY A 67 -39.97 32.32 48.64
CA GLY A 67 -40.34 30.96 48.19
C GLY A 67 -40.71 30.87 46.70
N THR A 68 -41.37 31.94 46.18
CA THR A 68 -41.73 31.97 44.75
C THR A 68 -40.50 32.04 43.84
N ARG A 69 -39.51 32.89 44.18
CA ARG A 69 -38.27 32.97 43.42
C ARG A 69 -37.46 31.69 43.50
N LEU A 70 -37.47 31.01 44.67
CA LEU A 70 -36.83 29.71 44.84
C LEU A 70 -37.51 28.61 44.00
N ALA A 71 -38.82 28.60 43.93
CA ALA A 71 -39.57 27.65 43.09
C ALA A 71 -39.30 27.87 41.59
N LEU A 72 -39.26 29.15 41.14
CA LEU A 72 -38.93 29.51 39.76
C LEU A 72 -37.50 29.07 39.39
N THR A 73 -36.51 29.30 40.24
CA THR A 73 -35.14 28.90 40.00
C THR A 73 -34.97 27.38 40.03
N GLY A 74 -35.72 26.67 40.86
CA GLY A 74 -35.80 25.21 40.83
C GLY A 74 -36.33 24.69 39.50
N GLY A 75 -37.38 25.30 38.94
CA GLY A 75 -37.87 25.01 37.59
C GLY A 75 -36.86 25.26 36.50
N LEU A 76 -36.11 26.39 36.57
CA LEU A 76 -35.03 26.70 35.64
C LEU A 76 -33.88 25.69 35.73
N LEU A 77 -33.51 25.24 36.92
CA LEU A 77 -32.49 24.18 37.10
C LEU A 77 -32.91 22.86 36.45
N LEU A 78 -34.18 22.48 36.60
CA LEU A 78 -34.71 21.27 35.91
C LEU A 78 -34.69 21.43 34.39
N LEU A 79 -35.06 22.61 33.88
CA LEU A 79 -35.01 22.91 32.45
C LEU A 79 -33.57 22.86 31.93
N CYS A 80 -32.61 23.45 32.64
CA CYS A 80 -31.19 23.37 32.31
C CYS A 80 -30.72 21.92 32.33
N GLY A 81 -31.10 21.11 33.32
CA GLY A 81 -30.76 19.70 33.38
C GLY A 81 -31.29 18.90 32.17
N ALA A 82 -32.54 19.16 31.78
CA ALA A 82 -33.12 18.57 30.58
C ALA A 82 -32.38 19.00 29.30
N ALA A 83 -32.08 20.29 29.16
CA ALA A 83 -31.34 20.85 28.02
C ALA A 83 -29.92 20.28 27.93
N ILE A 84 -29.22 20.13 29.07
CA ILE A 84 -27.89 19.50 29.13
C ILE A 84 -27.96 18.06 28.66
N SER A 85 -28.91 17.26 29.17
CA SER A 85 -29.04 15.85 28.83
C SER A 85 -29.38 15.63 27.35
N LEU A 86 -30.36 16.38 26.83
CA LEU A 86 -30.73 16.34 25.41
C LEU A 86 -29.58 16.83 24.52
N GLY A 87 -28.98 17.99 24.88
CA GLY A 87 -27.86 18.58 24.15
C GLY A 87 -26.67 17.63 24.06
N ASP A 88 -26.26 17.00 25.17
CA ASP A 88 -25.12 16.07 25.20
C ASP A 88 -25.41 14.81 24.36
N THR A 89 -26.59 14.21 24.54
CA THR A 89 -26.99 12.99 23.81
C THR A 89 -26.96 13.21 22.31
N PHE A 90 -27.57 14.29 21.83
CA PHE A 90 -27.63 14.56 20.39
C PHE A 90 -26.32 15.16 19.83
N LEU A 91 -25.56 15.92 20.62
CA LEU A 91 -24.19 16.32 20.27
C LEU A 91 -23.32 15.08 20.05
N HIS A 92 -23.28 14.18 21.04
CA HIS A 92 -22.47 12.96 20.93
C HIS A 92 -22.88 12.14 19.71
N ARG A 93 -24.18 11.92 19.50
CA ARG A 93 -24.70 11.23 18.33
C ARG A 93 -24.29 11.89 17.01
N ALA A 94 -24.38 13.22 16.89
CA ALA A 94 -23.99 13.94 15.66
C ALA A 94 -22.47 13.90 15.45
N ALA A 95 -21.69 14.08 16.52
CA ALA A 95 -20.24 14.09 16.48
C ALA A 95 -19.67 12.73 16.09
N VAL A 96 -20.14 11.63 16.69
CA VAL A 96 -19.75 10.25 16.33
C VAL A 96 -20.20 9.90 14.90
N THR A 97 -21.40 10.36 14.48
CA THR A 97 -21.82 10.18 13.09
C THR A 97 -20.85 10.88 12.12
N ASN A 98 -20.41 12.10 12.43
CA ASN A 98 -19.42 12.81 11.63
C ASN A 98 -18.09 12.06 11.56
N TRP A 99 -17.63 11.47 12.67
CA TRP A 99 -16.45 10.62 12.71
C TRP A 99 -16.58 9.43 11.75
N ILE A 100 -17.63 8.61 11.95
CA ILE A 100 -17.83 7.38 11.15
C ILE A 100 -17.97 7.71 9.66
N THR A 101 -18.74 8.74 9.31
CA THR A 101 -18.95 9.14 7.91
C THR A 101 -17.68 9.72 7.27
N ALA A 102 -16.84 10.43 8.04
CA ALA A 102 -15.52 10.87 7.59
C ALA A 102 -14.61 9.68 7.33
N ALA A 103 -14.53 8.75 8.27
CA ALA A 103 -13.73 7.55 8.17
C ALA A 103 -14.13 6.71 6.95
N ALA A 104 -15.42 6.43 6.78
CA ALA A 104 -15.93 5.67 5.64
C ALA A 104 -15.63 6.36 4.30
N ARG A 105 -15.76 7.69 4.22
CA ARG A 105 -15.42 8.44 3.00
C ARG A 105 -13.94 8.28 2.63
N VAL A 106 -13.04 8.40 3.61
CA VAL A 106 -11.60 8.22 3.38
C VAL A 106 -11.29 6.79 2.96
N GLN A 107 -11.89 5.78 3.60
CA GLN A 107 -11.74 4.37 3.22
C GLN A 107 -12.17 4.11 1.78
N GLN A 108 -13.35 4.64 1.38
CA GLN A 108 -13.82 4.51 0.00
C GLN A 108 -12.89 5.18 -1.02
N LEU A 109 -12.38 6.37 -0.73
CA LEU A 109 -11.42 7.07 -1.59
C LEU A 109 -10.13 6.24 -1.75
N LEU A 110 -9.61 5.71 -0.65
CA LEU A 110 -8.41 4.86 -0.68
C LEU A 110 -8.65 3.57 -1.44
N ALA A 111 -9.78 2.87 -1.20
CA ALA A 111 -10.14 1.66 -1.93
C ALA A 111 -10.29 1.92 -3.43
N ARG A 112 -11.03 2.98 -3.82
CA ARG A 112 -11.18 3.41 -5.22
C ARG A 112 -9.82 3.73 -5.86
N ARG A 113 -8.91 4.38 -5.11
CA ARG A 113 -7.56 4.71 -5.63
C ARG A 113 -6.69 3.48 -5.75
N ALA A 114 -6.73 2.58 -4.76
CA ALA A 114 -6.00 1.32 -4.79
C ALA A 114 -6.39 0.44 -5.99
N THR A 115 -7.68 0.29 -6.25
CA THR A 115 -8.17 -0.48 -7.40
C THR A 115 -7.75 0.13 -8.74
N ARG A 116 -7.77 1.48 -8.86
CA ARG A 116 -7.32 2.17 -10.08
C ARG A 116 -5.83 2.04 -10.33
N LEU A 117 -5.00 2.12 -9.28
CA LEU A 117 -3.55 2.01 -9.40
C LEU A 117 -3.09 0.57 -9.65
N GLY A 118 -3.80 -0.43 -9.11
CA GLY A 118 -3.43 -1.84 -9.26
C GLY A 118 -2.00 -2.12 -8.78
N SER A 119 -1.21 -2.84 -9.57
CA SER A 119 0.19 -3.19 -9.27
C SER A 119 1.12 -1.97 -9.12
N ALA A 120 0.81 -0.83 -9.76
CA ALA A 120 1.58 0.40 -9.61
C ALA A 120 1.58 0.95 -8.17
N LEU A 121 0.56 0.62 -7.36
CA LEU A 121 0.50 1.01 -5.95
C LEU A 121 1.58 0.31 -5.12
N THR A 122 1.70 -1.02 -5.25
CA THR A 122 2.64 -1.83 -4.44
C THR A 122 4.10 -1.54 -4.75
N ARG A 123 4.40 -1.02 -5.93
CA ARG A 123 5.76 -0.57 -6.31
C ARG A 123 6.15 0.76 -5.65
N ARG A 124 5.19 1.67 -5.44
CA ARG A 124 5.43 3.03 -4.92
C ARG A 124 5.18 3.15 -3.42
N VAL A 125 4.35 2.26 -2.86
CA VAL A 125 3.96 2.28 -1.44
C VAL A 125 3.96 0.85 -0.92
N ALA A 126 4.61 0.62 0.22
CA ALA A 126 4.58 -0.70 0.85
C ALA A 126 3.13 -1.12 1.20
N ALA A 127 2.79 -2.38 0.92
CA ALA A 127 1.44 -2.90 1.18
C ALA A 127 0.99 -2.67 2.64
N GLY A 128 1.90 -2.79 3.61
CA GLY A 128 1.63 -2.50 5.01
C GLY A 128 1.28 -1.03 5.29
N GLU A 129 1.83 -0.07 4.54
CA GLU A 129 1.48 1.35 4.65
C GLU A 129 0.04 1.60 4.18
N VAL A 130 -0.36 0.97 3.07
CA VAL A 130 -1.74 1.08 2.54
C VAL A 130 -2.75 0.54 3.56
N VAL A 131 -2.46 -0.62 4.16
CA VAL A 131 -3.30 -1.21 5.22
C VAL A 131 -3.37 -0.28 6.43
N ALA A 132 -2.23 0.23 6.91
CA ALA A 132 -2.17 1.13 8.07
C ALA A 132 -2.97 2.42 7.84
N VAL A 133 -2.92 2.99 6.61
CA VAL A 133 -3.69 4.18 6.25
C VAL A 133 -5.18 3.86 6.19
N SER A 134 -5.58 2.71 5.64
CA SER A 134 -6.99 2.31 5.49
C SER A 134 -7.66 1.89 6.80
N THR A 135 -6.89 1.64 7.86
CA THR A 135 -7.40 1.21 9.18
C THR A 135 -7.13 2.25 10.26
N GLY A 136 -5.95 2.24 10.86
CA GLY A 136 -5.63 3.06 12.01
C GLY A 136 -5.51 4.57 11.75
N ASP A 137 -5.11 4.99 10.55
CA ASP A 137 -4.99 6.41 10.22
C ASP A 137 -6.34 7.06 9.91
N VAL A 138 -7.26 6.31 9.30
CA VAL A 138 -8.63 6.76 9.02
C VAL A 138 -9.35 7.12 10.32
N GLU A 139 -9.18 6.34 11.38
CA GLU A 139 -9.75 6.59 12.70
C GLU A 139 -9.27 7.92 13.30
N LYS A 140 -7.98 8.23 13.17
CA LYS A 140 -7.39 9.50 13.66
C LYS A 140 -7.92 10.69 12.87
N ILE A 141 -8.12 10.54 11.56
CA ILE A 141 -8.71 11.56 10.69
C ILE A 141 -10.17 11.81 11.09
N GLY A 142 -10.94 10.75 11.30
CA GLY A 142 -12.33 10.85 11.76
C GLY A 142 -12.46 11.51 13.13
N TRP A 143 -11.60 11.13 14.09
CA TRP A 143 -11.56 11.78 15.41
C TRP A 143 -11.31 13.30 15.34
N PHE A 144 -10.44 13.76 14.44
CA PHE A 144 -10.24 15.19 14.23
C PHE A 144 -11.53 15.90 13.78
N VAL A 145 -12.29 15.26 12.87
CA VAL A 145 -13.58 15.81 12.39
C VAL A 145 -14.59 15.91 13.53
N GLU A 146 -14.65 14.92 14.43
CA GLU A 146 -15.45 14.96 15.65
C GLU A 146 -15.02 16.10 16.58
N ALA A 147 -13.70 16.19 16.88
CA ALA A 147 -13.15 17.17 17.80
C ALA A 147 -13.38 18.61 17.33
N VAL A 148 -13.41 18.89 16.03
CA VAL A 148 -13.74 20.21 15.47
C VAL A 148 -15.14 20.65 15.89
N SER A 149 -16.13 19.74 15.85
CA SER A 149 -17.51 20.07 16.25
C SER A 149 -17.61 20.49 17.72
N ARG A 150 -16.96 19.74 18.61
CA ARG A 150 -16.96 20.01 20.06
C ARG A 150 -16.18 21.29 20.38
N PHE A 151 -15.03 21.46 19.75
CA PHE A 151 -14.20 22.66 19.93
C PHE A 151 -14.92 23.93 19.50
N THR A 152 -15.58 23.93 18.34
CA THR A 152 -16.29 25.14 17.86
C THR A 152 -17.43 25.52 18.78
N ALA A 153 -18.22 24.56 19.28
CA ALA A 153 -19.28 24.81 20.26
C ALA A 153 -18.71 25.34 21.59
N ALA A 154 -17.64 24.72 22.10
CA ALA A 154 -17.00 25.14 23.33
C ALA A 154 -16.38 26.54 23.22
N ALA A 155 -15.68 26.85 22.14
CA ALA A 155 -15.06 28.17 21.91
C ALA A 155 -16.11 29.27 21.85
N LEU A 156 -17.21 29.05 21.12
CA LEU A 156 -18.29 30.03 21.05
C LEU A 156 -18.95 30.22 22.42
N THR A 157 -19.15 29.14 23.18
CA THR A 157 -19.73 29.22 24.54
C THR A 157 -18.82 30.02 25.49
N VAL A 158 -17.51 29.83 25.44
CA VAL A 158 -16.55 30.61 26.25
C VAL A 158 -16.73 32.12 26.00
N VAL A 159 -16.90 32.51 24.75
CA VAL A 159 -17.17 33.92 24.38
C VAL A 159 -18.52 34.37 24.92
N VAL A 160 -19.58 33.58 24.72
CA VAL A 160 -20.94 33.91 25.20
C VAL A 160 -20.97 34.07 26.72
N VAL A 161 -20.31 33.17 27.45
CA VAL A 161 -20.23 33.24 28.92
C VAL A 161 -19.43 34.48 29.38
N GLY A 162 -18.29 34.76 28.73
CA GLY A 162 -17.49 35.93 29.03
C GLY A 162 -18.28 37.22 28.87
N VAL A 163 -18.97 37.37 27.74
CA VAL A 163 -19.86 38.53 27.49
C VAL A 163 -21.04 38.56 28.48
N GLY A 164 -21.67 37.41 28.72
CA GLY A 164 -22.79 37.29 29.66
C GLY A 164 -22.43 37.72 31.08
N LEU A 165 -21.24 37.33 31.57
CA LEU A 165 -20.76 37.74 32.89
C LEU A 165 -20.46 39.24 32.97
N VAL A 166 -19.91 39.85 31.91
CA VAL A 166 -19.70 41.32 31.86
C VAL A 166 -21.02 42.08 31.88
N LEU A 167 -22.04 41.57 31.16
CA LEU A 167 -23.38 42.20 31.15
C LEU A 167 -24.13 41.99 32.47
N TYR A 168 -23.98 40.82 33.11
CA TYR A 168 -24.67 40.46 34.35
C TYR A 168 -24.10 41.22 35.57
N GLN A 169 -22.78 41.22 35.74
CA GLN A 169 -22.08 41.89 36.83
C GLN A 169 -20.76 42.49 36.31
N PRO A 170 -20.77 43.75 35.80
CA PRO A 170 -19.59 44.32 35.12
C PRO A 170 -18.33 44.35 35.99
N ALA A 171 -18.46 44.62 37.28
CA ALA A 171 -17.30 44.74 38.18
C ALA A 171 -16.50 43.46 38.33
N LEU A 172 -17.15 42.27 38.32
CA LEU A 172 -16.52 40.95 38.37
C LEU A 172 -16.32 40.36 36.99
N GLY A 173 -17.24 40.63 36.07
CA GLY A 173 -17.23 40.11 34.70
C GLY A 173 -15.97 40.51 33.94
N TRP A 174 -15.49 41.75 34.09
CA TRP A 174 -14.23 42.20 33.48
C TRP A 174 -13.00 41.46 34.02
N VAL A 175 -12.99 41.08 35.29
CA VAL A 175 -11.91 40.26 35.87
C VAL A 175 -11.86 38.90 35.20
N VAL A 176 -13.03 38.27 34.97
CA VAL A 176 -13.12 36.99 34.27
C VAL A 176 -12.78 37.15 32.78
N ALA A 177 -13.34 38.17 32.12
CA ALA A 177 -13.08 38.43 30.70
C ALA A 177 -11.60 38.72 30.40
N ALA A 178 -10.87 39.39 31.30
CA ALA A 178 -9.42 39.58 31.19
C ALA A 178 -8.62 38.34 31.57
N GLY A 179 -9.11 37.52 32.51
CA GLY A 179 -8.47 36.28 32.94
C GLY A 179 -8.52 35.16 31.91
N LEU A 180 -9.61 35.08 31.14
CA LEU A 180 -9.77 34.03 30.12
C LEU A 180 -8.67 34.02 29.04
N PRO A 181 -8.36 35.15 28.39
CA PRO A 181 -7.23 35.20 27.46
C PRO A 181 -5.90 34.83 28.13
N LEU A 182 -5.71 35.18 29.39
CA LEU A 182 -4.50 34.85 30.14
C LEU A 182 -4.36 33.35 30.34
N VAL A 183 -5.47 32.64 30.69
CA VAL A 183 -5.51 31.17 30.78
C VAL A 183 -5.18 30.52 29.43
N ALA A 184 -5.76 31.02 28.34
CA ALA A 184 -5.48 30.53 26.99
C ALA A 184 -4.02 30.79 26.61
N LEU A 185 -3.50 32.01 26.86
CA LEU A 185 -2.11 32.38 26.55
C LEU A 185 -1.08 31.55 27.34
N ALA A 186 -1.42 31.09 28.54
CA ALA A 186 -0.56 30.22 29.33
C ALA A 186 -0.41 28.82 28.73
N VAL A 187 -1.44 28.28 28.05
CA VAL A 187 -1.49 26.92 27.52
C VAL A 187 -1.13 26.87 26.03
N LEU A 188 -1.66 27.76 25.20
CA LEU A 188 -1.52 27.72 23.73
C LEU A 188 -0.07 27.62 23.23
N PRO A 189 0.92 28.37 23.75
CA PRO A 189 2.31 28.28 23.27
C PRO A 189 3.01 26.97 23.66
N LEU A 190 2.47 26.21 24.63
CA LEU A 190 3.00 24.93 25.05
C LEU A 190 2.51 23.78 24.16
N LEU A 191 1.35 23.88 23.54
CA LEU A 191 0.76 22.85 22.69
C LEU A 191 1.68 22.41 21.53
N PRO A 192 2.30 23.33 20.74
CA PRO A 192 3.22 22.93 19.68
C PRO A 192 4.47 22.17 20.20
N ARG A 193 4.93 22.52 21.41
CA ARG A 193 6.04 21.81 22.04
C ARG A 193 5.63 20.43 22.53
N ALA A 194 4.44 20.29 23.09
CA ALA A 194 3.88 19.02 23.55
C ALA A 194 3.65 18.07 22.37
N THR A 195 3.06 18.55 21.28
CA THR A 195 2.80 17.76 20.07
C THR A 195 4.09 17.28 19.43
N ARG A 196 5.12 18.15 19.29
CA ARG A 196 6.43 17.75 18.77
C ARG A 196 7.10 16.65 19.61
N ARG A 197 6.99 16.71 20.95
CA ARG A 197 7.51 15.65 21.84
C ARG A 197 6.73 14.36 21.71
N ALA A 198 5.42 14.43 21.55
CA ALA A 198 4.58 13.26 21.28
C ALA A 198 4.89 12.64 19.91
N ASP A 199 5.14 13.44 18.86
CA ASP A 199 5.57 12.98 17.55
C ASP A 199 6.91 12.25 17.61
N HIS A 200 7.89 12.83 18.33
CA HIS A 200 9.19 12.19 18.54
C HIS A 200 9.08 10.86 19.31
N GLN A 201 8.23 10.78 20.33
CA GLN A 201 7.94 9.54 21.04
C GLN A 201 7.35 8.48 20.09
N ARG A 202 6.36 8.85 19.26
CA ARG A 202 5.74 7.95 18.27
C ARG A 202 6.75 7.42 17.26
N ALA A 203 7.63 8.28 16.75
CA ALA A 203 8.67 7.87 15.82
C ALA A 203 9.66 6.88 16.44
N ARG A 204 9.99 7.04 17.75
CA ARG A 204 10.83 6.06 18.46
C ARG A 204 10.11 4.75 18.71
N ALA A 205 8.82 4.81 19.06
CA ALA A 205 7.99 3.62 19.24
C ALA A 205 7.85 2.83 17.91
N GLY A 206 7.63 3.51 16.79
CA GLY A 206 7.59 2.87 15.47
C GLY A 206 8.85 2.08 15.15
N ARG A 207 10.03 2.68 15.36
CA ARG A 207 11.32 1.98 15.15
C ARG A 207 11.52 0.77 16.08
N ALA A 208 11.07 0.85 17.32
CA ALA A 208 11.14 -0.30 18.23
C ALA A 208 10.19 -1.43 17.80
N THR A 209 9.00 -1.09 17.28
CA THR A 209 8.06 -2.06 16.72
C THR A 209 8.61 -2.73 15.45
N GLU A 210 9.20 -1.95 14.54
CA GLU A 210 9.86 -2.45 13.34
C GLU A 210 10.96 -3.46 13.71
N LEU A 211 11.86 -3.10 14.62
CA LEU A 211 12.91 -3.99 15.09
C LEU A 211 12.35 -5.27 15.74
N ALA A 212 11.25 -5.18 16.50
CA ALA A 212 10.60 -6.35 17.08
C ALA A 212 10.02 -7.26 16.00
N THR A 213 9.35 -6.69 15.00
CA THR A 213 8.76 -7.44 13.88
C THR A 213 9.84 -8.16 13.07
N ASP A 214 10.94 -7.47 12.74
CA ASP A 214 12.08 -8.06 12.03
C ASP A 214 12.74 -9.18 12.84
N THR A 215 12.88 -8.98 14.16
CA THR A 215 13.43 -10.00 15.06
C THR A 215 12.56 -11.26 15.06
N VAL A 216 11.23 -11.12 15.16
CA VAL A 216 10.29 -12.25 15.14
C VAL A 216 10.29 -12.94 13.76
N ALA A 217 10.27 -12.18 12.68
CA ALA A 217 10.31 -12.73 11.33
C ALA A 217 11.61 -13.50 11.05
N GLY A 218 12.75 -12.99 11.57
CA GLY A 218 14.08 -13.61 11.45
C GLY A 218 14.44 -14.63 12.54
N LEU A 219 13.53 -14.99 13.46
CA LEU A 219 13.85 -15.79 14.63
C LEU A 219 14.50 -17.15 14.31
N ARG A 220 14.06 -17.79 13.23
CA ARG A 220 14.65 -19.07 12.77
C ARG A 220 16.13 -18.90 12.41
N VAL A 221 16.47 -17.81 11.69
CA VAL A 221 17.85 -17.49 11.31
C VAL A 221 18.67 -17.12 12.55
N LEU A 222 18.12 -16.29 13.43
CA LEU A 222 18.78 -15.87 14.68
C LEU A 222 19.15 -17.06 15.55
N ARG A 223 18.26 -18.05 15.67
CA ARG A 223 18.56 -19.31 16.38
C ARG A 223 19.66 -20.11 15.72
N GLY A 224 19.69 -20.13 14.38
CA GLY A 224 20.74 -20.85 13.63
C GLY A 224 22.14 -20.28 13.81
N ILE A 225 22.25 -18.94 13.99
CA ILE A 225 23.54 -18.24 14.13
C ILE A 225 23.88 -17.86 15.61
N GLY A 226 23.00 -18.17 16.57
CA GLY A 226 23.19 -17.79 17.98
C GLY A 226 23.13 -16.29 18.24
N GLY A 227 22.30 -15.56 17.47
CA GLY A 227 22.21 -14.09 17.51
C GLY A 227 21.14 -13.49 18.43
N GLU A 228 20.43 -14.31 19.22
CA GLU A 228 19.27 -13.89 20.03
C GLU A 228 19.63 -12.79 21.03
N ASP A 229 20.72 -12.95 21.76
CA ASP A 229 21.14 -11.99 22.80
C ASP A 229 21.51 -10.63 22.18
N LEU A 230 22.15 -10.62 21.02
CA LEU A 230 22.50 -9.39 20.30
C LEU A 230 21.25 -8.60 19.90
N PHE A 231 20.24 -9.29 19.35
CA PHE A 231 18.99 -8.65 18.95
C PHE A 231 18.13 -8.23 20.14
N LEU A 232 18.12 -9.03 21.22
CA LEU A 232 17.49 -8.66 22.48
C LEU A 232 18.10 -7.37 23.05
N ASP A 233 19.42 -7.22 23.04
CA ASP A 233 20.07 -6.00 23.49
C ASP A 233 19.81 -4.79 22.59
N ARG A 234 19.70 -4.99 21.28
CA ARG A 234 19.27 -3.94 20.35
C ARG A 234 17.84 -3.48 20.65
N TYR A 235 16.92 -4.43 20.86
CA TYR A 235 15.55 -4.12 21.24
C TYR A 235 15.45 -3.43 22.60
N ARG A 236 16.20 -3.89 23.61
CA ARG A 236 16.26 -3.23 24.94
C ARG A 236 16.71 -1.78 24.83
N ARG A 237 17.74 -1.49 24.02
CA ARG A 237 18.20 -0.12 23.79
C ARG A 237 17.13 0.74 23.13
N ALA A 238 16.51 0.24 22.07
CA ALA A 238 15.41 0.93 21.40
C ALA A 238 14.22 1.19 22.37
N SER A 239 13.82 0.19 23.15
CA SER A 239 12.78 0.31 24.19
C SER A 239 13.12 1.36 25.25
N GLN A 240 14.38 1.45 25.70
CA GLN A 240 14.82 2.50 26.63
C GLN A 240 14.76 3.90 26.00
N GLU A 241 15.03 4.04 24.71
CA GLU A 241 14.84 5.30 23.99
C GLU A 241 13.37 5.71 23.94
N VAL A 242 12.46 4.76 23.66
CA VAL A 242 11.00 4.97 23.73
C VAL A 242 10.60 5.46 25.11
N ARG A 243 11.05 4.77 26.18
CA ARG A 243 10.76 5.15 27.57
C ARG A 243 11.23 6.57 27.88
N ARG A 244 12.47 6.93 27.50
CA ARG A 244 13.00 8.29 27.71
C ARG A 244 12.20 9.34 26.95
N ALA A 245 11.76 9.06 25.72
CA ALA A 245 10.92 9.94 24.93
C ALA A 245 9.51 10.07 25.54
N ALA A 246 8.92 8.96 26.00
CA ALA A 246 7.62 8.93 26.67
C ALA A 246 7.60 9.77 27.95
N VAL A 247 8.63 9.62 28.81
CA VAL A 247 8.77 10.42 30.03
C VAL A 247 8.88 11.92 29.71
N ARG A 248 9.65 12.30 28.67
CA ARG A 248 9.75 13.72 28.26
C ARG A 248 8.42 14.28 27.72
N SER A 249 7.69 13.44 26.97
CA SER A 249 6.34 13.78 26.48
C SER A 249 5.36 13.92 27.64
N ALA A 250 5.32 12.93 28.56
CA ALA A 250 4.45 12.95 29.73
C ALA A 250 4.68 14.15 30.64
N ARG A 251 5.94 14.52 30.90
CA ARG A 251 6.27 15.72 31.68
C ARG A 251 5.69 17.02 31.06
N MET A 252 5.69 17.11 29.73
CA MET A 252 5.11 18.28 29.05
C MET A 252 3.58 18.32 29.19
N TRP A 253 2.93 17.16 29.03
CA TRP A 253 1.47 17.07 29.22
C TRP A 253 1.07 17.29 30.68
N SER A 254 1.85 16.79 31.66
CA SER A 254 1.64 17.07 33.08
C SER A 254 1.81 18.55 33.40
N LEU A 255 2.77 19.25 32.77
CA LEU A 255 2.93 20.69 32.93
C LEU A 255 1.71 21.45 32.40
N ILE A 256 1.20 21.07 31.21
CA ILE A 256 -0.01 21.65 30.63
C ILE A 256 -1.20 21.41 31.58
N ALA A 257 -1.38 20.18 32.06
CA ALA A 257 -2.44 19.85 33.01
C ALA A 257 -2.34 20.64 34.32
N ALA A 258 -1.13 20.84 34.86
CA ALA A 258 -0.90 21.64 36.06
C ALA A 258 -1.27 23.12 35.83
N ILE A 259 -0.90 23.69 34.65
CA ILE A 259 -1.25 25.06 34.30
C ILE A 259 -2.77 25.22 34.12
N GLN A 260 -3.43 24.20 33.50
CA GLN A 260 -4.90 24.19 33.33
C GLN A 260 -5.67 24.14 34.67
N VAL A 261 -5.07 23.66 35.74
CA VAL A 261 -5.65 23.70 37.09
C VAL A 261 -5.25 24.99 37.81
N LEU A 262 -3.97 25.37 37.73
CA LEU A 262 -3.42 26.52 38.47
C LEU A 262 -4.01 27.86 37.99
N THR A 263 -4.09 28.08 36.67
CA THR A 263 -4.53 29.39 36.13
C THR A 263 -6.00 29.72 36.42
N PRO A 264 -6.97 28.81 36.20
CA PRO A 264 -8.34 29.05 36.66
C PRO A 264 -8.45 29.15 38.18
N GLY A 265 -7.64 28.42 38.95
CA GLY A 265 -7.59 28.52 40.40
C GLY A 265 -7.13 29.91 40.86
N LEU A 266 -6.10 30.49 40.25
CA LEU A 266 -5.64 31.85 40.54
C LEU A 266 -6.70 32.88 40.14
N LEU A 267 -7.36 32.71 38.99
CA LEU A 267 -8.47 33.55 38.57
C LEU A 267 -9.62 33.50 39.59
N LEU A 268 -9.92 32.29 40.09
CA LEU A 268 -10.95 32.10 41.10
C LEU A 268 -10.62 32.86 42.41
N ILE A 269 -9.37 32.77 42.89
CA ILE A 269 -8.90 33.51 44.08
C ILE A 269 -9.08 35.02 43.84
N ALA A 270 -8.70 35.52 42.67
CA ALA A 270 -8.86 36.93 42.33
C ALA A 270 -10.34 37.37 42.34
N VAL A 271 -11.22 36.57 41.73
CA VAL A 271 -12.68 36.79 41.68
C VAL A 271 -13.27 36.80 43.09
N VAL A 272 -12.93 35.81 43.93
CA VAL A 272 -13.43 35.72 45.31
C VAL A 272 -12.94 36.92 46.15
N TRP A 273 -11.65 37.24 46.11
CA TRP A 273 -11.08 38.36 46.86
C TRP A 273 -11.70 39.70 46.46
N HIS A 274 -11.74 39.99 45.17
CA HIS A 274 -12.33 41.21 44.66
C HIS A 274 -13.86 41.27 44.93
N GLY A 275 -14.55 40.12 44.73
CA GLY A 275 -15.97 39.98 44.97
C GLY A 275 -16.38 40.19 46.44
N VAL A 276 -15.62 39.64 47.38
CA VAL A 276 -15.84 39.89 48.82
C VAL A 276 -15.63 41.36 49.18
N HIS A 277 -14.63 42.03 48.59
CA HIS A 277 -14.42 43.45 48.79
C HIS A 277 -15.60 44.29 48.28
N LEU A 278 -16.12 43.99 47.08
CA LEU A 278 -17.30 44.64 46.52
C LEU A 278 -18.59 44.32 47.30
N ALA A 279 -18.75 43.10 47.80
CA ALA A 279 -19.89 42.70 48.63
C ALA A 279 -19.94 43.44 49.96
N ARG A 280 -18.77 43.67 50.61
CA ARG A 280 -18.68 44.52 51.81
C ARG A 280 -19.08 45.99 51.58
N GLN A 281 -18.92 46.45 50.34
CA GLN A 281 -19.36 47.79 49.90
C GLN A 281 -20.83 47.83 49.49
N GLY A 282 -21.54 46.67 49.52
CA GLY A 282 -22.93 46.61 49.06
C GLY A 282 -23.12 46.67 47.53
N ARG A 283 -22.01 46.56 46.77
CA ARG A 283 -22.02 46.71 45.30
C ARG A 283 -22.28 45.37 44.58
N VAL A 284 -22.15 44.25 45.26
CA VAL A 284 -22.36 42.88 44.75
C VAL A 284 -23.17 42.11 45.78
N THR A 285 -24.21 41.43 45.34
CA THR A 285 -25.02 40.53 46.18
C THR A 285 -24.34 39.18 46.38
N VAL A 286 -24.77 38.42 47.39
CA VAL A 286 -24.27 37.05 47.62
C VAL A 286 -24.56 36.16 46.43
N GLY A 287 -25.76 36.27 45.83
CA GLY A 287 -26.13 35.48 44.66
C GLY A 287 -25.24 35.76 43.43
N GLU A 288 -24.92 37.06 43.19
CA GLU A 288 -24.02 37.44 42.10
C GLU A 288 -22.58 36.89 42.30
N LEU A 289 -22.08 36.94 43.55
CA LEU A 289 -20.76 36.37 43.87
C LEU A 289 -20.72 34.86 43.62
N VAL A 290 -21.75 34.15 44.05
CA VAL A 290 -21.88 32.69 43.82
C VAL A 290 -22.01 32.39 42.33
N THR A 291 -22.75 33.20 41.56
CA THR A 291 -22.86 33.07 40.11
C THR A 291 -21.48 33.14 39.44
N VAL A 292 -20.72 34.23 39.71
CA VAL A 292 -19.42 34.42 39.05
C VAL A 292 -18.42 33.35 39.50
N TYR A 293 -18.36 33.01 40.78
CA TYR A 293 -17.55 31.91 41.31
C TYR A 293 -17.82 30.60 40.58
N SER A 294 -19.08 30.17 40.53
CA SER A 294 -19.49 28.91 39.90
C SER A 294 -19.28 28.94 38.40
N SER A 295 -19.44 30.11 37.74
CA SER A 295 -19.16 30.26 36.31
C SER A 295 -17.68 30.03 35.98
N VAL A 296 -16.75 30.55 36.80
CA VAL A 296 -15.32 30.35 36.63
C VAL A 296 -14.96 28.85 36.79
N MET A 297 -15.58 28.16 37.77
CA MET A 297 -15.38 26.73 37.99
C MET A 297 -15.84 25.89 36.80
N ILE A 298 -17.04 26.15 36.27
CA ILE A 298 -17.61 25.39 35.14
C ILE A 298 -16.88 25.70 33.84
N LEU A 299 -16.30 26.86 33.69
CA LEU A 299 -15.61 27.27 32.45
C LEU A 299 -14.39 26.40 32.11
N ASN A 300 -13.84 25.69 33.09
CA ASN A 300 -12.79 24.70 32.84
C ASN A 300 -13.26 23.55 31.92
N TYR A 301 -14.53 23.20 31.93
CA TYR A 301 -15.09 22.13 31.10
C TYR A 301 -15.00 22.45 29.58
N PRO A 302 -15.50 23.56 29.05
CA PRO A 302 -15.30 23.90 27.64
C PRO A 302 -13.82 24.13 27.26
N LEU A 303 -12.98 24.60 28.20
CA LEU A 303 -11.55 24.82 27.94
C LEU A 303 -10.76 23.51 27.68
N GLN A 304 -11.23 22.36 28.19
CA GLN A 304 -10.61 21.04 27.89
C GLN A 304 -10.66 20.71 26.40
N HIS A 305 -11.70 21.14 25.67
CA HIS A 305 -11.83 20.88 24.23
C HIS A 305 -10.77 21.61 23.38
N PHE A 306 -10.13 22.66 23.92
CA PHE A 306 -8.98 23.30 23.26
C PHE A 306 -7.74 22.38 23.24
N THR A 307 -7.55 21.60 24.29
CA THR A 307 -6.48 20.60 24.34
C THR A 307 -6.83 19.39 23.48
N GLU A 308 -8.08 18.98 23.50
CA GLU A 308 -8.58 17.85 22.68
C GLU A 308 -8.38 18.12 21.19
N ILE A 309 -8.79 19.28 20.66
CA ILE A 309 -8.58 19.63 19.25
C ILE A 309 -7.10 19.68 18.88
N ALA A 310 -6.24 20.18 19.75
CA ALA A 310 -4.81 20.23 19.52
C ALA A 310 -4.20 18.81 19.43
N MET A 311 -4.64 17.90 20.30
CA MET A 311 -4.25 16.48 20.24
C MET A 311 -4.80 15.81 18.98
N ALA A 312 -6.08 15.95 18.70
CA ALA A 312 -6.71 15.36 17.52
C ALA A 312 -6.03 15.83 16.22
N TYR A 313 -5.71 17.13 16.11
CA TYR A 313 -4.93 17.66 14.97
C TYR A 313 -3.52 17.08 14.89
N SER A 314 -2.83 16.98 16.03
CA SER A 314 -1.48 16.40 16.08
C SER A 314 -1.45 14.93 15.62
N PHE A 315 -2.47 14.15 15.98
CA PHE A 315 -2.59 12.75 15.53
C PHE A 315 -3.04 12.60 14.07
N SER A 316 -3.98 13.44 13.64
CA SER A 316 -4.56 13.35 12.30
C SER A 316 -3.66 13.91 11.21
N ARG A 317 -2.82 14.92 11.50
CA ARG A 317 -1.95 15.57 10.52
C ARG A 317 -1.02 14.59 9.77
N PRO A 318 -0.22 13.73 10.44
CA PRO A 318 0.62 12.76 9.75
C PRO A 318 -0.21 11.69 9.03
N SER A 319 -1.34 11.26 9.60
CA SER A 319 -2.27 10.31 9.00
C SER A 319 -2.90 10.87 7.72
N ALA A 320 -3.35 12.11 7.75
CA ALA A 320 -3.87 12.81 6.58
C ALA A 320 -2.79 13.05 5.50
N ALA A 321 -1.53 13.27 5.89
CA ALA A 321 -0.43 13.41 4.95
C ALA A 321 -0.14 12.09 4.22
N ARG A 322 -0.19 10.94 4.92
CA ARG A 322 -0.08 9.61 4.28
C ARG A 322 -1.25 9.32 3.37
N ALA A 323 -2.49 9.55 3.82
CA ALA A 323 -3.68 9.39 3.00
C ALA A 323 -3.62 10.27 1.74
N ALA A 324 -3.25 11.55 1.87
CA ALA A 324 -3.08 12.46 0.75
C ALA A 324 -1.99 11.98 -0.23
N ARG A 325 -0.87 11.45 0.26
CA ARG A 325 0.19 10.86 -0.59
C ARG A 325 -0.36 9.70 -1.42
N VAL A 326 -1.07 8.74 -0.82
CA VAL A 326 -1.66 7.62 -1.55
C VAL A 326 -2.70 8.11 -2.56
N LEU A 327 -3.54 9.07 -2.19
CA LEU A 327 -4.57 9.63 -3.07
C LEU A 327 -4.01 10.48 -4.21
N SER A 328 -2.82 11.08 -4.05
CA SER A 328 -2.14 11.87 -5.10
C SER A 328 -1.34 11.02 -6.10
N LEU A 329 -1.13 9.72 -5.84
CA LEU A 329 -0.44 8.86 -6.78
C LEU A 329 -1.25 8.75 -8.07
N GLU A 330 -0.66 9.07 -9.19
CA GLU A 330 -1.24 8.91 -10.52
C GLU A 330 -0.55 7.77 -11.25
N ARG A 331 -1.28 7.11 -12.11
CA ARG A 331 -0.71 6.13 -13.02
C ARG A 331 0.08 6.89 -14.09
N ALA A 332 1.25 6.42 -14.49
CA ALA A 332 2.05 7.08 -15.51
C ALA A 332 1.32 7.20 -16.87
N THR A 333 0.28 6.38 -17.07
CA THR A 333 -0.48 6.24 -18.32
C THR A 333 -1.98 6.58 -18.16
N ASP A 334 -2.37 7.43 -17.20
CA ASP A 334 -3.77 7.85 -16.98
C ASP A 334 -4.24 8.90 -18.03
N THR A 335 -3.62 8.92 -19.21
CA THR A 335 -4.20 9.56 -20.38
C THR A 335 -5.39 8.70 -20.78
N GLY A 336 -6.59 9.09 -20.33
CA GLY A 336 -7.83 8.38 -20.60
C GLY A 336 -7.92 8.05 -22.08
N GLY A 337 -7.62 6.79 -22.43
CA GLY A 337 -7.61 6.30 -23.79
C GLY A 337 -8.94 6.64 -24.45
N SER A 338 -8.87 7.46 -25.47
CA SER A 338 -10.03 7.96 -26.23
C SER A 338 -10.58 6.94 -27.21
N ARG A 339 -9.91 5.82 -27.42
CA ARG A 339 -10.31 4.77 -28.35
C ARG A 339 -11.24 3.77 -27.68
N ALA A 340 -12.53 4.04 -27.71
CA ALA A 340 -13.55 3.01 -27.47
C ALA A 340 -13.52 2.03 -28.65
N GLY A 341 -13.07 0.80 -28.46
CA GLY A 341 -13.00 -0.24 -29.51
C GLY A 341 -12.82 -1.63 -28.91
N ALA A 342 -13.04 -2.63 -29.76
CA ALA A 342 -12.73 -4.02 -29.44
C ALA A 342 -11.22 -4.17 -29.10
N VAL A 343 -10.88 -5.21 -28.33
CA VAL A 343 -9.47 -5.57 -28.05
C VAL A 343 -8.73 -5.71 -29.36
N PRO A 344 -7.64 -4.95 -29.62
CA PRO A 344 -6.87 -5.11 -30.84
C PRO A 344 -6.21 -6.50 -30.85
N GLY A 345 -6.42 -7.25 -31.94
CA GLY A 345 -5.68 -8.49 -32.18
C GLY A 345 -4.41 -8.18 -32.96
N GLY A 346 -3.39 -9.04 -32.83
CA GLY A 346 -2.16 -8.92 -33.60
C GLY A 346 -0.91 -9.15 -32.75
N ASP A 347 0.24 -8.77 -33.31
CA ASP A 347 1.54 -8.95 -32.68
C ASP A 347 1.70 -8.02 -31.46
N LEU A 348 2.33 -8.53 -30.41
CA LEU A 348 2.79 -7.73 -29.28
C LEU A 348 4.23 -7.26 -29.57
N TYR A 349 4.44 -5.95 -29.59
CA TYR A 349 5.74 -5.35 -29.88
C TYR A 349 6.16 -4.33 -28.83
N ASP A 350 7.35 -4.48 -28.30
CA ASP A 350 7.97 -3.51 -27.43
C ASP A 350 9.03 -2.69 -28.19
N PRO A 351 8.77 -1.42 -28.48
CA PRO A 351 9.69 -0.58 -29.25
C PRO A 351 10.96 -0.20 -28.49
N ASP A 352 11.00 -0.35 -27.17
CA ASP A 352 12.16 -0.02 -26.33
C ASP A 352 13.24 -1.12 -26.40
N THR A 353 12.80 -2.38 -26.33
CA THR A 353 13.70 -3.53 -26.36
C THR A 353 13.83 -4.17 -27.75
N GLY A 354 12.90 -3.84 -28.67
CA GLY A 354 12.77 -4.51 -29.96
C GLY A 354 12.12 -5.89 -29.89
N LEU A 355 11.55 -6.28 -28.72
CA LEU A 355 10.89 -7.56 -28.55
C LEU A 355 9.60 -7.64 -29.35
N LEU A 356 9.51 -8.62 -30.26
CA LEU A 356 8.33 -8.95 -31.02
C LEU A 356 7.84 -10.37 -30.65
N ALA A 357 6.59 -10.46 -30.15
CA ALA A 357 5.87 -11.71 -29.99
C ALA A 357 4.76 -11.80 -31.04
N PRO A 358 4.91 -12.66 -32.08
CA PRO A 358 3.94 -12.81 -33.14
C PRO A 358 2.59 -13.35 -32.63
N ALA A 359 1.52 -12.89 -33.25
CA ALA A 359 0.17 -13.32 -32.92
C ALA A 359 -0.01 -14.83 -33.05
N GLY A 360 -0.72 -15.42 -32.08
CA GLY A 360 -1.06 -16.84 -32.09
C GLY A 360 0.11 -17.80 -31.89
N ARG A 361 1.28 -17.33 -31.44
CA ARG A 361 2.49 -18.15 -31.22
C ARG A 361 2.95 -18.13 -29.77
N LEU A 362 3.64 -19.17 -29.39
CA LEU A 362 4.37 -19.28 -28.13
C LEU A 362 5.79 -18.73 -28.31
N THR A 363 6.05 -17.55 -27.76
CA THR A 363 7.38 -16.91 -27.76
C THR A 363 8.02 -17.05 -26.39
N ALA A 364 9.17 -17.72 -26.31
CA ALA A 364 9.96 -17.75 -25.08
C ALA A 364 10.99 -16.63 -25.07
N VAL A 365 11.19 -15.99 -23.93
CA VAL A 365 12.15 -14.90 -23.73
C VAL A 365 13.16 -15.34 -22.67
N VAL A 366 14.44 -15.27 -23.03
CA VAL A 366 15.56 -15.60 -22.15
C VAL A 366 16.29 -14.29 -21.79
N CYS A 367 16.36 -14.02 -20.50
CA CYS A 367 17.13 -12.90 -19.94
C CYS A 367 18.18 -13.44 -18.97
N GLY A 368 19.39 -12.90 -19.03
CA GLY A 368 20.46 -13.30 -18.10
C GLY A 368 20.23 -12.81 -16.66
N ASP A 369 19.48 -11.70 -16.49
CA ASP A 369 19.09 -11.13 -15.21
C ASP A 369 17.60 -11.38 -14.94
N PRO A 370 17.25 -12.14 -13.87
CA PRO A 370 15.84 -12.40 -13.51
C PRO A 370 15.04 -11.13 -13.17
N ASP A 371 15.69 -10.09 -12.61
CA ASP A 371 15.03 -8.84 -12.30
C ASP A 371 14.72 -8.04 -13.59
N ALA A 372 15.59 -8.12 -14.60
CA ALA A 372 15.32 -7.56 -15.92
C ALA A 372 14.16 -8.28 -16.62
N ALA A 373 14.09 -9.64 -16.51
CA ALA A 373 12.99 -10.43 -17.02
C ALA A 373 11.65 -10.00 -16.42
N GLY A 374 11.56 -9.87 -15.09
CA GLY A 374 10.35 -9.42 -14.41
C GLY A 374 9.93 -8.00 -14.82
N ARG A 375 10.89 -7.05 -14.93
CA ARG A 375 10.61 -5.70 -15.40
C ARG A 375 10.08 -5.67 -16.84
N LEU A 376 10.63 -6.49 -17.72
CA LEU A 376 10.19 -6.59 -19.10
C LEU A 376 8.80 -7.26 -19.20
N ALA A 377 8.56 -8.33 -18.43
CA ALA A 377 7.24 -8.97 -18.36
C ALA A 377 6.15 -7.98 -17.94
N GLU A 378 6.42 -7.18 -16.90
CA GLU A 378 5.51 -6.15 -16.44
C GLU A 378 5.29 -5.03 -17.46
N ARG A 379 6.35 -4.64 -18.18
CA ARG A 379 6.29 -3.66 -19.25
C ARG A 379 5.39 -4.14 -20.38
N LEU A 380 5.48 -5.41 -20.78
CA LEU A 380 4.59 -6.01 -21.78
C LEU A 380 3.12 -5.97 -21.35
N GLY A 381 2.82 -5.96 -20.05
CA GLY A 381 1.50 -5.77 -19.48
C GLY A 381 1.00 -4.33 -19.47
N GLY A 382 1.64 -3.39 -20.15
CA GLY A 382 1.26 -1.98 -20.17
C GLY A 382 1.67 -1.18 -18.94
N HIS A 383 2.75 -1.60 -18.26
CA HIS A 383 3.33 -0.90 -17.11
C HIS A 383 4.74 -0.38 -17.45
N PRO A 384 4.87 0.62 -18.32
CA PRO A 384 6.17 1.15 -18.73
C PRO A 384 6.90 1.79 -17.55
N ALA A 385 8.23 1.77 -17.60
CA ALA A 385 9.05 2.67 -16.80
C ALA A 385 8.78 4.14 -17.21
N GLU A 386 9.02 5.09 -16.32
CA GLU A 386 8.86 6.52 -16.63
C GLU A 386 9.63 6.89 -17.92
N ALA A 387 8.96 7.56 -18.86
CA ALA A 387 9.46 8.06 -20.13
C ALA A 387 9.79 7.03 -21.24
N ALA A 388 9.51 5.75 -21.09
CA ALA A 388 9.70 4.78 -22.18
C ALA A 388 8.47 4.72 -23.12
N PRO A 389 8.65 4.42 -24.42
CA PRO A 389 7.53 4.29 -25.36
C PRO A 389 6.59 3.15 -24.94
N SER A 390 5.30 3.29 -25.24
CA SER A 390 4.30 2.26 -24.91
C SER A 390 4.47 1.01 -25.75
N VAL A 391 4.17 -0.15 -25.15
CA VAL A 391 4.09 -1.43 -25.87
C VAL A 391 2.89 -1.41 -26.82
N LEU A 392 3.06 -1.95 -28.01
CA LEU A 392 2.05 -1.99 -29.05
C LEU A 392 1.40 -3.38 -29.13
N LEU A 393 0.07 -3.42 -29.18
CA LEU A 393 -0.70 -4.63 -29.51
C LEU A 393 -1.43 -4.39 -30.84
N GLY A 394 -1.10 -5.17 -31.87
CA GLY A 394 -1.63 -4.94 -33.20
C GLY A 394 -1.36 -3.53 -33.75
N GLY A 395 -0.23 -2.93 -33.38
CA GLY A 395 0.16 -1.56 -33.74
C GLY A 395 -0.51 -0.46 -32.93
N VAL A 396 -1.34 -0.78 -31.94
CA VAL A 396 -2.00 0.19 -31.04
C VAL A 396 -1.27 0.25 -29.71
N PRO A 397 -0.83 1.44 -29.24
CA PRO A 397 -0.21 1.59 -27.94
C PRO A 397 -1.16 1.18 -26.80
N LEU A 398 -0.68 0.37 -25.85
CA LEU A 398 -1.51 -0.12 -24.74
C LEU A 398 -2.01 1.02 -23.82
N ASP A 399 -1.30 2.13 -23.74
CA ASP A 399 -1.68 3.30 -22.95
C ASP A 399 -2.76 4.18 -23.63
N GLU A 400 -3.00 4.00 -24.93
CA GLU A 400 -4.12 4.61 -25.64
C GLU A 400 -5.43 3.82 -25.47
N LEU A 401 -5.38 2.60 -24.98
CA LEU A 401 -6.56 1.77 -24.72
C LEU A 401 -7.19 2.15 -23.36
N PRO A 402 -8.53 2.05 -23.24
CA PRO A 402 -9.19 2.08 -21.94
C PRO A 402 -8.59 1.01 -21.03
N LEU A 403 -8.39 1.36 -19.75
CA LEU A 403 -7.72 0.47 -18.79
C LEU A 403 -8.31 -0.94 -18.70
N GLU A 404 -9.64 -1.04 -18.75
CA GLU A 404 -10.35 -2.33 -18.75
C GLU A 404 -10.03 -3.15 -20.01
N THR A 405 -10.00 -2.50 -21.18
CA THR A 405 -9.63 -3.14 -22.44
C THR A 405 -8.18 -3.61 -22.44
N ALA A 406 -7.25 -2.78 -21.97
CA ALA A 406 -5.84 -3.16 -21.88
C ALA A 406 -5.62 -4.35 -20.92
N ARG A 407 -6.33 -4.40 -19.78
CA ARG A 407 -6.26 -5.50 -18.81
C ARG A 407 -6.84 -6.82 -19.32
N THR A 408 -7.89 -6.77 -20.12
CA THR A 408 -8.46 -7.96 -20.75
C THR A 408 -7.64 -8.44 -21.96
N ALA A 409 -6.92 -7.51 -22.62
CA ALA A 409 -6.07 -7.83 -23.74
C ALA A 409 -4.78 -8.54 -23.34
N VAL A 410 -4.08 -8.02 -22.32
CA VAL A 410 -2.78 -8.55 -21.88
C VAL A 410 -2.84 -8.89 -20.40
N LEU A 411 -2.66 -10.14 -20.06
CA LEU A 411 -2.52 -10.63 -18.69
C LEU A 411 -1.07 -11.01 -18.42
N VAL A 412 -0.50 -10.48 -17.35
CA VAL A 412 0.83 -10.87 -16.85
C VAL A 412 0.68 -11.68 -15.58
N GLN A 413 1.25 -12.89 -15.56
CA GLN A 413 1.41 -13.70 -14.36
C GLN A 413 2.82 -13.50 -13.81
N ASP A 414 2.90 -13.00 -12.60
CA ASP A 414 4.14 -12.78 -11.86
C ASP A 414 4.79 -14.12 -11.46
N LYS A 415 6.11 -14.13 -11.32
CA LYS A 415 6.93 -15.24 -10.82
C LYS A 415 6.49 -15.72 -9.43
N ASP A 416 6.15 -14.80 -8.51
CA ASP A 416 5.65 -15.09 -7.17
C ASP A 416 4.16 -14.76 -7.05
N PRO A 417 3.27 -15.57 -7.61
CA PRO A 417 1.86 -15.26 -7.68
C PRO A 417 1.20 -15.25 -6.30
N VAL A 418 0.39 -14.21 -6.05
CA VAL A 418 -0.40 -14.11 -4.82
C VAL A 418 -1.78 -14.76 -5.06
N LEU A 419 -2.10 -15.73 -4.21
CA LEU A 419 -3.44 -16.31 -4.14
C LEU A 419 -4.24 -15.59 -3.05
N LEU A 420 -5.44 -15.11 -3.39
CA LEU A 420 -6.34 -14.50 -2.44
C LEU A 420 -6.93 -15.58 -1.52
N SER A 421 -7.23 -15.21 -0.27
CA SER A 421 -7.93 -16.10 0.67
C SER A 421 -9.41 -16.26 0.27
N GLY A 422 -9.93 -17.46 0.37
CA GLY A 422 -11.30 -17.79 -0.03
C GLY A 422 -11.41 -19.26 -0.39
N SER A 423 -12.49 -19.67 -1.03
CA SER A 423 -12.59 -21.00 -1.64
C SER A 423 -11.80 -21.05 -2.95
N LEU A 424 -11.38 -22.24 -3.37
CA LEU A 424 -10.73 -22.42 -4.68
C LEU A 424 -11.70 -21.99 -5.80
N ARG A 425 -13.00 -22.23 -5.65
CA ARG A 425 -14.03 -21.78 -6.58
C ARG A 425 -14.00 -20.26 -6.75
N GLU A 426 -13.95 -19.49 -5.64
CA GLU A 426 -13.83 -18.03 -5.68
C GLU A 426 -12.51 -17.54 -6.31
N LEU A 427 -11.42 -18.27 -6.11
CA LEU A 427 -10.12 -17.97 -6.74
C LEU A 427 -10.15 -18.15 -8.26
N LEU A 428 -10.89 -19.14 -8.75
CA LEU A 428 -11.00 -19.48 -10.18
C LEU A 428 -12.17 -18.77 -10.87
N ASP A 429 -13.06 -18.10 -10.13
CA ASP A 429 -14.14 -17.26 -10.65
C ASP A 429 -13.56 -15.91 -11.10
N VAL A 430 -13.02 -15.90 -12.29
CA VAL A 430 -12.35 -14.74 -12.90
C VAL A 430 -13.07 -14.32 -14.18
N PRO A 431 -12.98 -13.04 -14.60
CA PRO A 431 -13.42 -12.63 -15.92
C PRO A 431 -12.71 -13.46 -17.00
N ALA A 432 -13.45 -14.26 -17.71
CA ALA A 432 -12.93 -15.25 -18.66
C ALA A 432 -13.58 -15.13 -20.03
N SER A 433 -12.88 -15.58 -21.09
CA SER A 433 -13.45 -15.66 -22.45
C SER A 433 -14.58 -16.72 -22.55
N GLY A 434 -14.57 -17.72 -21.66
CA GLY A 434 -15.43 -18.90 -21.70
C GLY A 434 -14.96 -20.00 -22.66
N ALA A 435 -13.84 -19.80 -23.34
CA ALA A 435 -13.28 -20.79 -24.28
C ALA A 435 -12.53 -21.91 -23.57
N VAL A 436 -11.93 -21.62 -22.39
CA VAL A 436 -11.17 -22.59 -21.60
C VAL A 436 -12.00 -22.99 -20.37
N ARG A 437 -12.30 -24.29 -20.24
CA ARG A 437 -13.01 -24.81 -19.08
C ARG A 437 -12.06 -24.91 -17.86
N THR A 438 -12.61 -24.79 -16.68
CA THR A 438 -11.85 -24.87 -15.43
C THR A 438 -11.07 -26.19 -15.30
N GLU A 439 -11.71 -27.30 -15.67
CA GLU A 439 -11.09 -28.62 -15.62
C GLU A 439 -9.90 -28.73 -16.56
N ASP A 440 -10.02 -28.21 -17.78
CA ASP A 440 -8.97 -28.24 -18.80
C ASP A 440 -7.76 -27.40 -18.36
N ALA A 441 -8.01 -26.23 -17.76
CA ALA A 441 -6.97 -25.35 -17.22
C ALA A 441 -6.25 -25.97 -16.00
N LEU A 442 -6.98 -26.61 -15.09
CA LEU A 442 -6.41 -27.33 -13.95
C LEU A 442 -5.57 -28.52 -14.40
N ALA A 443 -6.02 -29.28 -15.40
CA ALA A 443 -5.28 -30.40 -15.98
C ALA A 443 -4.00 -29.90 -16.70
N ALA A 444 -4.08 -28.84 -17.50
CA ALA A 444 -2.94 -28.23 -18.17
C ALA A 444 -1.87 -27.71 -17.18
N ALA A 445 -2.31 -27.14 -16.06
CA ALA A 445 -1.44 -26.69 -14.98
C ALA A 445 -1.01 -27.81 -14.01
N GLN A 446 -1.42 -29.07 -14.26
CA GLN A 446 -1.09 -30.24 -13.43
C GLN A 446 -1.46 -30.05 -11.96
N CYS A 447 -2.72 -29.66 -11.69
CA CYS A 447 -3.20 -29.34 -10.34
C CYS A 447 -3.83 -30.54 -9.61
N GLU A 448 -3.84 -31.76 -10.13
CA GLU A 448 -4.51 -32.93 -9.55
C GLU A 448 -4.09 -33.20 -8.10
N ASP A 449 -2.78 -33.30 -7.84
CA ASP A 449 -2.21 -33.50 -6.51
C ASP A 449 -2.47 -32.29 -5.57
N VAL A 450 -2.61 -31.08 -6.13
CA VAL A 450 -2.95 -29.88 -5.36
C VAL A 450 -4.40 -29.96 -4.87
N LEU A 451 -5.32 -30.40 -5.73
CA LEU A 451 -6.72 -30.61 -5.38
C LEU A 451 -6.88 -31.68 -4.31
N GLU A 452 -6.18 -32.81 -4.45
CA GLU A 452 -6.17 -33.88 -3.45
C GLU A 452 -5.63 -33.40 -2.10
N ALA A 453 -4.51 -32.64 -2.09
CA ALA A 453 -3.93 -32.09 -0.87
C ALA A 453 -4.86 -31.10 -0.16
N LEU A 454 -5.60 -30.29 -0.92
CA LEU A 454 -6.58 -29.35 -0.37
C LEU A 454 -7.75 -30.06 0.29
N VAL A 455 -8.28 -31.14 -0.31
CA VAL A 455 -9.34 -31.96 0.28
C VAL A 455 -8.87 -32.65 1.55
N GLN A 456 -7.68 -33.27 1.54
CA GLN A 456 -7.10 -33.93 2.71
C GLN A 456 -6.83 -32.97 3.87
N GLY A 457 -6.53 -31.70 3.58
CA GLY A 457 -6.32 -30.64 4.57
C GLY A 457 -7.61 -30.02 5.14
N SER A 458 -8.77 -30.42 4.64
CA SER A 458 -10.09 -29.82 5.00
C SER A 458 -11.00 -30.87 5.64
N LEU A 459 -11.51 -30.61 6.84
CA LEU A 459 -12.25 -31.61 7.64
C LEU A 459 -13.64 -31.98 7.11
N ASP A 460 -14.29 -31.18 6.24
CA ASP A 460 -15.68 -31.36 5.79
C ASP A 460 -15.93 -31.02 4.31
N VAL A 461 -14.92 -31.12 3.45
CA VAL A 461 -15.02 -30.71 2.03
C VAL A 461 -14.97 -31.97 1.15
N THR A 462 -16.04 -32.21 0.39
CA THR A 462 -16.12 -33.30 -0.62
C THR A 462 -15.74 -32.83 -2.02
N ASP A 463 -16.08 -31.56 -2.37
CA ASP A 463 -15.69 -30.95 -3.65
C ASP A 463 -14.38 -30.15 -3.46
N PRO A 464 -13.29 -30.49 -4.17
CA PRO A 464 -12.01 -29.75 -4.09
C PRO A 464 -12.14 -28.24 -4.34
N LEU A 465 -13.11 -27.82 -5.14
CA LEU A 465 -13.35 -26.41 -5.44
C LEU A 465 -13.87 -25.61 -4.24
N ASP A 466 -14.47 -26.26 -3.26
CA ASP A 466 -14.97 -25.61 -2.03
C ASP A 466 -13.90 -25.56 -0.92
N ALA A 467 -12.73 -26.19 -1.15
CA ALA A 467 -11.60 -26.15 -0.22
C ALA A 467 -11.07 -24.72 -0.04
N ARG A 468 -10.76 -24.35 1.21
CA ARG A 468 -10.32 -22.98 1.55
C ARG A 468 -8.81 -22.82 1.38
N ILE A 469 -8.45 -21.76 0.68
CA ILE A 469 -7.08 -21.26 0.58
C ILE A 469 -6.86 -20.22 1.68
N THR A 470 -5.79 -20.42 2.46
CA THR A 470 -5.38 -19.48 3.51
C THR A 470 -4.78 -18.21 2.91
N GLU A 471 -4.64 -17.16 3.74
CA GLU A 471 -4.04 -15.89 3.33
C GLU A 471 -2.71 -16.09 2.59
N ARG A 472 -2.63 -15.57 1.37
CA ARG A 472 -1.50 -15.70 0.44
C ARG A 472 -1.13 -17.15 0.10
N GLY A 473 -2.03 -18.11 0.26
CA GLY A 473 -1.76 -19.51 -0.02
C GLY A 473 -0.65 -20.12 0.85
N ARG A 474 -0.50 -19.69 2.10
CA ARG A 474 0.58 -20.17 3.01
C ARG A 474 0.51 -21.65 3.32
N SER A 475 -0.65 -22.27 3.15
CA SER A 475 -0.83 -23.73 3.30
C SER A 475 -0.30 -24.54 2.11
N LEU A 476 0.03 -23.86 1.00
CA LEU A 476 0.50 -24.48 -0.24
C LEU A 476 2.01 -24.33 -0.41
N SER A 477 2.64 -25.31 -1.04
CA SER A 477 4.04 -25.21 -1.48
C SER A 477 4.20 -24.13 -2.59
N GLY A 478 5.44 -23.71 -2.88
CA GLY A 478 5.72 -22.77 -3.96
C GLY A 478 5.18 -23.23 -5.30
N GLY A 479 5.47 -24.47 -5.68
CA GLY A 479 5.02 -25.07 -6.94
C GLY A 479 3.50 -25.24 -7.01
N GLN A 480 2.84 -25.59 -5.89
CA GLN A 480 1.39 -25.66 -5.84
C GLN A 480 0.73 -24.28 -6.06
N ARG A 481 1.29 -23.21 -5.46
CA ARG A 481 0.82 -21.84 -5.71
C ARG A 481 1.01 -21.42 -7.16
N GLN A 482 2.17 -21.69 -7.76
CA GLN A 482 2.43 -21.37 -9.16
C GLN A 482 1.46 -22.09 -10.10
N ARG A 483 1.21 -23.38 -9.89
CA ARG A 483 0.29 -24.18 -10.71
C ARG A 483 -1.16 -23.69 -10.63
N LEU A 484 -1.67 -23.38 -9.44
CA LEU A 484 -3.01 -22.81 -9.29
C LEU A 484 -3.14 -21.41 -9.92
N ALA A 485 -2.09 -20.59 -9.82
CA ALA A 485 -2.07 -19.29 -10.48
C ALA A 485 -2.04 -19.44 -12.01
N LEU A 486 -1.29 -20.41 -12.52
CA LEU A 486 -1.26 -20.72 -13.95
C LEU A 486 -2.64 -21.19 -14.44
N ALA A 487 -3.30 -22.09 -13.72
CA ALA A 487 -4.66 -22.53 -14.05
C ALA A 487 -5.62 -21.33 -14.13
N ARG A 488 -5.59 -20.42 -13.13
CA ARG A 488 -6.38 -19.18 -13.13
C ARG A 488 -6.09 -18.31 -14.35
N SER A 489 -4.82 -18.15 -14.71
CA SER A 489 -4.42 -17.36 -15.89
C SER A 489 -4.88 -17.98 -17.19
N LEU A 490 -4.88 -19.32 -17.30
CA LEU A 490 -5.40 -20.06 -18.46
C LEU A 490 -6.93 -19.93 -18.59
N ILE A 491 -7.67 -19.98 -17.47
CA ILE A 491 -9.14 -19.77 -17.45
C ILE A 491 -9.50 -18.38 -17.98
N THR A 492 -8.73 -17.34 -17.63
CA THR A 492 -8.97 -15.98 -18.11
C THR A 492 -8.89 -15.89 -19.63
N ASP A 493 -8.04 -16.69 -20.27
CA ASP A 493 -7.81 -16.77 -21.71
C ASP A 493 -7.70 -15.39 -22.42
N PRO A 494 -6.74 -14.55 -22.01
CA PRO A 494 -6.52 -13.23 -22.63
C PRO A 494 -6.00 -13.38 -24.06
N GLU A 495 -6.09 -12.31 -24.86
CA GLU A 495 -5.48 -12.27 -26.20
C GLU A 495 -3.97 -12.55 -26.13
N VAL A 496 -3.29 -11.91 -25.19
CA VAL A 496 -1.87 -12.12 -24.89
C VAL A 496 -1.70 -12.56 -23.43
N LEU A 497 -1.10 -13.72 -23.21
CA LEU A 497 -0.71 -14.19 -21.89
C LEU A 497 0.82 -14.09 -21.73
N VAL A 498 1.27 -13.33 -20.74
CA VAL A 498 2.68 -13.20 -20.36
C VAL A 498 2.91 -13.97 -19.06
N LEU A 499 3.82 -14.94 -19.07
CA LEU A 499 4.16 -15.79 -17.93
C LEU A 499 5.61 -15.50 -17.51
N ASP A 500 5.83 -15.09 -16.28
CA ASP A 500 7.17 -14.88 -15.72
C ASP A 500 7.55 -16.09 -14.85
N GLU A 501 8.52 -16.87 -15.31
CA GLU A 501 9.06 -18.07 -14.64
C GLU A 501 7.95 -18.98 -14.03
N PRO A 502 6.93 -19.39 -14.82
CA PRO A 502 5.71 -20.02 -14.30
C PRO A 502 5.94 -21.39 -13.63
N THR A 503 7.11 -22.01 -13.83
CA THR A 503 7.45 -23.37 -13.37
C THR A 503 8.71 -23.42 -12.50
N SER A 504 9.23 -22.27 -12.05
CA SER A 504 10.51 -22.19 -11.32
C SER A 504 10.55 -22.98 -9.99
N ALA A 505 9.40 -23.28 -9.40
CA ALA A 505 9.26 -24.07 -8.17
C ALA A 505 8.67 -25.47 -8.39
N VAL A 506 8.68 -25.97 -9.64
CA VAL A 506 8.09 -27.26 -10.04
C VAL A 506 9.22 -28.22 -10.46
N ASP A 507 9.03 -29.49 -10.23
CA ASP A 507 9.97 -30.53 -10.70
C ASP A 507 9.92 -30.71 -12.23
N SER A 508 10.99 -31.19 -12.82
CA SER A 508 11.17 -31.27 -14.26
C SER A 508 10.17 -32.21 -14.99
N HIS A 509 9.64 -33.24 -14.32
CA HIS A 509 8.62 -34.10 -14.90
C HIS A 509 7.29 -33.38 -15.03
N THR A 510 6.85 -32.73 -13.96
CA THR A 510 5.63 -31.91 -13.93
C THR A 510 5.76 -30.70 -14.87
N GLU A 511 6.93 -30.06 -14.91
CA GLU A 511 7.23 -28.95 -15.81
C GLU A 511 7.06 -29.34 -17.30
N ALA A 512 7.57 -30.49 -17.71
CA ALA A 512 7.41 -30.96 -19.09
C ALA A 512 5.93 -31.15 -19.49
N ARG A 513 5.10 -31.63 -18.57
CA ARG A 513 3.65 -31.79 -18.76
C ARG A 513 2.93 -30.44 -18.80
N ILE A 514 3.33 -29.49 -17.94
CA ILE A 514 2.81 -28.11 -17.96
C ILE A 514 3.15 -27.45 -19.30
N ALA A 515 4.39 -27.58 -19.78
CA ALA A 515 4.80 -26.99 -21.05
C ALA A 515 3.93 -27.48 -22.22
N GLU A 516 3.59 -28.80 -22.26
CA GLU A 516 2.67 -29.34 -23.26
C GLU A 516 1.24 -28.82 -23.06
N GLY A 517 0.72 -28.83 -21.82
CA GLY A 517 -0.63 -28.38 -21.50
C GLY A 517 -0.85 -26.90 -21.84
N VAL A 518 0.14 -26.04 -21.54
CA VAL A 518 0.09 -24.61 -21.91
C VAL A 518 0.06 -24.45 -23.43
N ARG A 519 0.89 -25.16 -24.17
CA ARG A 519 0.92 -25.14 -25.64
C ARG A 519 -0.41 -25.58 -26.27
N GLU A 520 -1.03 -26.62 -25.70
CA GLU A 520 -2.29 -27.17 -26.18
C GLU A 520 -3.46 -26.19 -25.90
N VAL A 521 -3.62 -25.75 -24.67
CA VAL A 521 -4.71 -24.84 -24.24
C VAL A 521 -4.59 -23.47 -24.91
N ARG A 522 -3.37 -23.00 -25.13
CA ARG A 522 -3.10 -21.69 -25.76
C ARG A 522 -2.84 -21.78 -27.27
N SER A 523 -3.18 -22.89 -27.91
CA SER A 523 -3.02 -23.05 -29.36
C SER A 523 -3.78 -21.93 -30.12
N GLY A 524 -3.08 -21.21 -31.00
CA GLY A 524 -3.65 -20.07 -31.75
C GLY A 524 -3.81 -18.77 -30.95
N ARG A 525 -3.37 -18.73 -29.68
CA ARG A 525 -3.34 -17.54 -28.81
C ARG A 525 -1.89 -17.10 -28.57
N THR A 526 -1.68 -15.80 -28.48
CA THR A 526 -0.35 -15.23 -28.22
C THR A 526 0.06 -15.53 -26.78
N THR A 527 1.22 -16.17 -26.62
CA THR A 527 1.76 -16.48 -25.28
C THR A 527 3.25 -16.11 -25.25
N VAL A 528 3.65 -15.35 -24.23
CA VAL A 528 5.04 -14.98 -23.98
C VAL A 528 5.47 -15.62 -22.67
N VAL A 529 6.55 -16.40 -22.66
CA VAL A 529 7.06 -17.07 -21.45
C VAL A 529 8.49 -16.63 -21.20
N PHE A 530 8.71 -15.94 -20.09
CA PHE A 530 10.06 -15.67 -19.60
C PHE A 530 10.54 -16.91 -18.85
N THR A 531 11.63 -17.51 -19.31
CA THR A 531 12.17 -18.73 -18.69
C THR A 531 13.58 -19.02 -19.15
N SER A 532 14.33 -19.69 -18.29
CA SER A 532 15.60 -20.33 -18.63
C SER A 532 15.50 -21.86 -18.73
N SER A 533 14.31 -22.45 -18.55
CA SER A 533 14.10 -23.89 -18.58
C SER A 533 14.15 -24.44 -20.00
N PRO A 534 15.05 -25.43 -20.29
CA PRO A 534 15.12 -26.07 -21.60
C PRO A 534 13.79 -26.74 -22.00
N LEU A 535 13.00 -27.21 -21.03
CA LEU A 535 11.74 -27.92 -21.30
C LEU A 535 10.67 -27.02 -21.90
N LEU A 536 10.57 -25.77 -21.41
CA LEU A 536 9.70 -24.75 -21.99
C LEU A 536 10.27 -24.18 -23.28
N LEU A 537 11.58 -23.94 -23.33
CA LEU A 537 12.27 -23.42 -24.52
C LEU A 537 12.17 -24.33 -25.73
N ASP A 538 12.23 -25.66 -25.55
CA ASP A 538 12.10 -26.66 -26.68
C ASP A 538 10.66 -26.74 -27.21
N ARG A 539 9.65 -26.25 -26.44
CA ARG A 539 8.23 -26.21 -26.85
C ARG A 539 7.82 -24.88 -27.48
N ALA A 540 8.65 -23.83 -27.36
CA ALA A 540 8.37 -22.53 -27.93
C ALA A 540 8.54 -22.54 -29.46
N ASP A 541 7.61 -21.83 -30.14
CA ASP A 541 7.69 -21.65 -31.61
C ASP A 541 8.83 -20.68 -31.98
N ARG A 542 9.19 -19.79 -31.03
CA ARG A 542 10.23 -18.78 -31.20
C ARG A 542 10.88 -18.50 -29.84
N VAL A 543 12.17 -18.34 -29.83
CA VAL A 543 12.96 -17.95 -28.66
C VAL A 543 13.68 -16.66 -28.94
N VAL A 544 13.67 -15.74 -27.98
CA VAL A 544 14.30 -14.43 -28.05
C VAL A 544 15.28 -14.29 -26.89
N LEU A 545 16.55 -13.98 -27.17
CA LEU A 545 17.54 -13.59 -26.18
C LEU A 545 17.50 -12.08 -26.01
N VAL A 546 17.27 -11.62 -24.77
CA VAL A 546 17.37 -10.20 -24.40
C VAL A 546 18.58 -10.01 -23.49
N HIS A 547 19.46 -9.11 -23.89
CA HIS A 547 20.66 -8.75 -23.13
C HIS A 547 20.76 -7.23 -23.03
N GLU A 548 21.08 -6.72 -21.81
CA GLU A 548 21.16 -5.28 -21.52
C GLU A 548 19.96 -4.44 -21.98
N GLY A 549 18.77 -5.06 -22.02
CA GLY A 549 17.52 -4.39 -22.41
C GLY A 549 17.22 -4.38 -23.92
N GLU A 550 18.02 -5.01 -24.75
CA GLU A 550 17.82 -5.13 -26.19
C GLU A 550 17.75 -6.60 -26.64
N VAL A 551 17.02 -6.84 -27.73
CA VAL A 551 16.98 -8.16 -28.40
C VAL A 551 18.30 -8.41 -29.10
N GLU A 552 19.06 -9.40 -28.63
CA GLU A 552 20.36 -9.77 -29.18
C GLU A 552 20.25 -10.88 -30.24
N ALA A 553 19.43 -11.91 -29.99
CA ALA A 553 19.28 -13.03 -30.92
C ALA A 553 17.84 -13.57 -30.92
N VAL A 554 17.44 -14.12 -32.05
CA VAL A 554 16.13 -14.71 -32.28
C VAL A 554 16.26 -16.00 -33.09
N GLY A 555 15.63 -17.08 -32.63
CA GLY A 555 15.68 -18.35 -33.32
C GLY A 555 14.80 -19.41 -32.66
N VAL A 556 15.08 -20.68 -32.88
CA VAL A 556 14.55 -21.80 -32.10
C VAL A 556 15.60 -22.28 -31.11
N HIS A 557 15.15 -22.84 -29.99
CA HIS A 557 16.02 -23.26 -28.87
C HIS A 557 17.26 -24.03 -29.33
N ARG A 558 17.09 -25.06 -30.17
CA ARG A 558 18.17 -25.95 -30.63
C ARG A 558 19.22 -25.23 -31.45
N ASP A 559 18.85 -24.25 -32.23
CA ASP A 559 19.78 -23.48 -33.06
C ASP A 559 20.55 -22.48 -32.18
N LEU A 560 19.85 -21.73 -31.31
CA LEU A 560 20.48 -20.77 -30.45
C LEU A 560 21.47 -21.36 -29.46
N VAL A 561 21.24 -22.58 -28.95
CA VAL A 561 22.24 -23.30 -28.12
C VAL A 561 23.53 -23.56 -28.88
N ARG A 562 23.48 -23.73 -30.22
CA ARG A 562 24.65 -23.99 -31.06
C ARG A 562 25.34 -22.73 -31.51
N THR A 563 24.59 -21.69 -31.86
CA THR A 563 25.10 -20.50 -32.53
C THR A 563 25.42 -19.35 -31.57
N GLU A 564 24.70 -19.26 -30.43
CA GLU A 564 24.79 -18.11 -29.51
C GLU A 564 25.43 -18.51 -28.18
N PRO A 565 26.69 -18.15 -27.93
CA PRO A 565 27.40 -18.52 -26.70
C PRO A 565 26.74 -17.96 -25.44
N ARG A 566 26.24 -16.72 -25.48
CA ARG A 566 25.54 -16.09 -24.33
C ARG A 566 24.24 -16.80 -24.01
N TYR A 567 23.44 -17.13 -25.03
CA TYR A 567 22.21 -17.90 -24.85
C TYR A 567 22.50 -19.23 -24.17
N ARG A 568 23.50 -19.95 -24.67
CA ARG A 568 23.94 -21.22 -24.09
C ARG A 568 24.34 -21.07 -22.63
N ALA A 569 25.16 -20.05 -22.30
CA ALA A 569 25.59 -19.79 -20.92
C ALA A 569 24.41 -19.62 -19.95
N VAL A 570 23.40 -18.87 -20.34
CA VAL A 570 22.21 -18.62 -19.51
C VAL A 570 21.42 -19.90 -19.32
N VAL A 571 21.17 -20.65 -20.38
CA VAL A 571 20.29 -21.84 -20.36
C VAL A 571 20.97 -23.06 -19.71
N THR A 572 22.30 -23.25 -19.92
CA THR A 572 23.06 -24.35 -19.31
C THR A 572 23.62 -23.98 -17.94
N ARG A 573 23.50 -22.72 -17.52
CA ARG A 573 24.10 -22.18 -16.28
C ARG A 573 25.61 -22.38 -16.22
N GLU A 574 26.29 -22.41 -17.39
CA GLU A 574 27.73 -22.47 -17.47
C GLU A 574 28.35 -21.14 -17.03
N THR A 575 29.43 -21.20 -16.24
CA THR A 575 30.18 -19.99 -15.89
C THR A 575 31.00 -19.50 -17.09
N ALA A 576 31.25 -18.18 -17.18
CA ALA A 576 32.05 -17.58 -18.26
C ALA A 576 33.45 -18.22 -18.39
N GLU A 577 34.03 -18.72 -17.29
CA GLU A 577 35.31 -19.44 -17.27
C GLU A 577 35.23 -20.78 -17.99
N HIS A 578 34.18 -21.59 -17.76
CA HIS A 578 33.98 -22.86 -18.44
C HIS A 578 33.70 -22.70 -19.95
N LEU A 579 33.06 -21.58 -20.34
CA LEU A 579 32.86 -21.27 -21.75
C LEU A 579 34.18 -20.91 -22.44
N ALA A 580 35.02 -20.09 -21.80
CA ALA A 580 36.33 -19.75 -22.34
C ALA A 580 37.27 -20.93 -22.46
N GLU A 581 37.27 -21.87 -21.49
CA GLU A 581 38.04 -23.10 -21.53
C GLU A 581 37.56 -24.03 -22.66
N ARG A 582 36.25 -24.15 -22.86
CA ARG A 582 35.66 -25.04 -23.88
C ARG A 582 35.83 -24.47 -25.28
N ASP A 583 35.66 -23.16 -25.47
CA ASP A 583 35.87 -22.52 -26.76
C ASP A 583 37.36 -22.51 -27.13
N GLY A 584 38.26 -22.36 -26.14
CA GLY A 584 39.70 -22.60 -26.32
C GLY A 584 40.01 -24.02 -26.74
N ALA A 585 39.43 -25.03 -26.08
CA ALA A 585 39.63 -26.43 -26.43
C ALA A 585 39.02 -26.82 -27.81
N LEU A 586 37.93 -26.18 -28.23
CA LEU A 586 37.34 -26.34 -29.55
C LEU A 586 38.22 -25.69 -30.64
N ALA A 587 38.75 -24.48 -30.38
CA ALA A 587 39.67 -23.82 -31.30
C ALA A 587 40.98 -24.60 -31.47
N GLU A 588 41.51 -25.20 -30.39
CA GLU A 588 42.65 -26.11 -30.46
C GLU A 588 42.37 -27.36 -31.26
N ARG A 589 41.21 -27.98 -31.13
CA ARG A 589 40.78 -29.15 -31.91
C ARG A 589 40.60 -28.82 -33.40
N GLU A 590 40.02 -27.68 -33.72
CA GLU A 590 39.88 -27.20 -35.11
C GLU A 590 41.25 -26.87 -35.72
N ALA A 591 42.14 -26.24 -34.97
CA ALA A 591 43.50 -25.99 -35.41
C ALA A 591 44.27 -27.32 -35.65
N ALA A 592 44.18 -28.25 -34.73
CA ALA A 592 44.80 -29.59 -34.89
C ALA A 592 44.20 -30.37 -36.07
N SER A 593 42.92 -30.25 -36.35
CA SER A 593 42.27 -30.84 -37.52
C SER A 593 42.71 -30.19 -38.83
N ARG A 594 42.91 -28.88 -38.85
CA ARG A 594 43.46 -28.17 -40.01
C ARG A 594 44.92 -28.50 -40.28
N ASP A 595 45.74 -28.59 -39.22
CA ASP A 595 47.14 -28.99 -39.35
C ASP A 595 47.26 -30.46 -39.80
N GLY A 596 46.38 -31.36 -39.32
CA GLY A 596 46.28 -32.74 -39.81
C GLY A 596 45.93 -32.81 -41.30
N ALA A 597 44.94 -32.02 -41.74
CA ALA A 597 44.53 -31.98 -43.14
C ALA A 597 45.61 -31.32 -44.06
N LEU A 598 46.36 -30.37 -43.54
CA LEU A 598 47.52 -29.78 -44.24
C LEU A 598 48.68 -30.80 -44.34
N ALA A 599 48.97 -31.52 -43.26
CA ALA A 599 49.97 -32.60 -43.26
C ALA A 599 49.61 -33.75 -44.21
N GLU A 600 48.34 -34.16 -44.29
CA GLU A 600 47.87 -35.13 -45.29
C GLU A 600 48.02 -34.62 -46.74
N ARG A 601 47.71 -33.36 -46.99
CA ARG A 601 47.92 -32.73 -48.32
C ARG A 601 49.39 -32.62 -48.69
N GLU A 602 50.28 -32.28 -47.75
CA GLU A 602 51.73 -32.27 -47.99
C GLU A 602 52.29 -33.67 -48.19
N ALA A 603 51.81 -34.69 -47.43
CA ALA A 603 52.17 -36.09 -47.65
C ALA A 603 51.71 -36.61 -49.02
N ALA A 604 50.47 -36.24 -49.42
CA ALA A 604 49.96 -36.57 -50.75
C ALA A 604 50.73 -35.90 -51.88
N SER A 605 51.17 -34.65 -51.69
CA SER A 605 52.01 -33.96 -52.67
C SER A 605 53.44 -34.55 -52.78
N ARG A 606 54.01 -34.96 -51.63
CA ARG A 606 55.31 -35.65 -51.62
C ARG A 606 55.21 -37.06 -52.17
N GLY A 607 54.09 -37.78 -51.95
CA GLY A 607 53.86 -39.08 -52.53
C GLY A 607 53.61 -39.04 -54.04
N GLY A 608 53.02 -37.98 -54.58
CA GLY A 608 52.89 -37.73 -56.03
C GLY A 608 54.21 -37.53 -56.73
N GLY A 609 55.15 -36.74 -56.12
CA GLY A 609 56.49 -36.51 -56.67
C GLY A 609 57.39 -37.79 -56.71
N PHE A 610 57.18 -38.75 -55.83
CA PHE A 610 57.90 -40.02 -55.83
C PHE A 610 57.41 -40.94 -56.94
N LYS A 611 56.11 -40.98 -57.24
CA LYS A 611 55.57 -41.77 -58.38
C LYS A 611 55.96 -41.19 -59.75
N GLU A 612 56.06 -39.88 -59.91
CA GLU A 612 56.55 -39.25 -61.13
C GLU A 612 58.03 -39.50 -61.35
N LYS A 613 58.87 -39.50 -60.31
CA LYS A 613 60.28 -39.82 -60.40
C LYS A 613 60.54 -41.30 -60.71
N GLU A 614 59.74 -42.25 -60.25
CA GLU A 614 59.83 -43.65 -60.53
C GLU A 614 59.31 -43.96 -61.94
N ALA A 615 58.34 -43.24 -62.46
CA ALA A 615 57.87 -43.32 -63.85
C ALA A 615 58.91 -42.79 -64.83
N ALA A 616 59.60 -41.67 -64.48
CA ALA A 616 60.69 -41.12 -65.29
C ALA A 616 61.93 -42.01 -65.33
N LEU A 617 62.27 -42.69 -64.23
CA LEU A 617 63.38 -43.72 -64.20
C LEU A 617 63.06 -44.95 -64.98
N ARG A 618 61.83 -45.42 -65.07
CA ARG A 618 61.40 -46.53 -65.89
C ARG A 618 61.34 -46.23 -67.38
N SER A 619 61.01 -44.96 -67.77
CA SER A 619 61.01 -44.49 -69.15
C SER A 619 62.48 -44.38 -69.68
N GLY A 620 63.41 -43.82 -68.86
CA GLY A 620 64.84 -43.72 -69.25
C GLY A 620 65.54 -45.10 -69.35
N ALA A 621 65.12 -46.12 -68.61
CA ALA A 621 65.70 -47.47 -68.70
C ALA A 621 65.18 -48.29 -69.91
N LEU A 622 64.10 -47.90 -70.54
CA LEU A 622 63.58 -48.51 -71.77
C LEU A 622 64.21 -47.89 -73.03
N GLU A 623 64.70 -46.68 -73.03
CA GLU A 623 65.42 -46.05 -74.13
C GLU A 623 66.87 -46.55 -74.24
N GLU A 624 67.54 -46.99 -73.15
CA GLU A 624 68.88 -47.56 -73.19
C GLU A 624 68.89 -49.05 -73.66
N ILE A 625 67.76 -49.71 -73.74
CA ILE A 625 67.67 -51.08 -74.23
C ILE A 625 67.41 -51.19 -75.76
N GLU A 626 66.90 -50.13 -76.39
CA GLU A 626 66.65 -50.05 -77.86
C GLU A 626 67.85 -49.55 -78.65
N GLU A 627 68.88 -48.96 -78.01
CA GLU A 627 70.13 -48.48 -78.73
C GLU A 627 71.25 -49.56 -78.72
N SER A 628 71.07 -50.71 -78.19
CA SER A 628 72.09 -51.75 -78.17
C SER A 628 71.66 -53.14 -78.72
N ALA A 629 70.77 -53.14 -79.77
CA ALA A 629 70.47 -54.39 -80.53
C ALA A 629 70.59 -54.10 -82.03
#